data_73edb07b51be1fca7e1ae7d605fae63c
#
_entry.id   73edb07b51be1fca7e1ae7d605fae63c
#
_cell.length_a   1.000
_cell.length_b   1.000
_cell.length_c   1.000
_cell.angle_alpha   90.00
_cell.angle_beta   90.00
_cell.angle_gamma   90.00
#
_symmetry.space_group_name_H-M   'P 1'
#
loop_
_entity.id
_entity.type
_entity.pdbx_description
1 polymer ?
#
loop_
_entity_poly.entity_id
_entity_poly.type
_entity_poly.pdbx_seq_one_letter_code
_entity_poly.pdbx_strand_id
1 'polypeptide(L)'
;MNKQLYKNLLANELTKIKKENRYRIFNEIKKDDSFPLAKKAYKNKFKDILIWCSNDYLGMSRNKLSIKRAKECLDNYGIGSGGTRNISGTHSPLVRLEDDLANLHCKQKALVFTSGYVANESTIGALTTIFKDSIIFSDEKNHASIISGIKKNKCEKYIFNHNDMIDLENKLSLVDINRPKIIIFESIYSMDGSIGDLAGIVNLSKKYNAFTYVDEVHAVGMYGKTGAGISEKLNLQNNIDIIQGTLAKAFGTIGGYIASDDLVCDAIRSTASGFIFTTSLPPLVAESARASIEYLKSNSELRIKQQENVKFLKNELLKH
;
A
#
# COMPACT_ATOMS: atom_id res chain seq x y z
N MET A 1 -39.51 -11.90 -15.37
CA MET A 1 -38.68 -10.98 -14.60
C MET A 1 -38.27 -9.81 -15.49
N ASN A 2 -38.63 -8.57 -15.14
CA ASN A 2 -38.42 -7.42 -16.04
C ASN A 2 -36.94 -6.93 -15.98
N LYS A 3 -36.06 -7.57 -16.76
CA LYS A 3 -34.63 -7.19 -16.85
C LYS A 3 -34.40 -5.76 -17.38
N GLN A 4 -35.43 -5.13 -18.00
CA GLN A 4 -35.34 -3.77 -18.53
C GLN A 4 -35.14 -2.72 -17.44
N LEU A 5 -35.73 -2.91 -16.25
CA LEU A 5 -35.52 -2.03 -15.09
C LEU A 5 -34.02 -1.95 -14.73
N TYR A 6 -33.35 -3.10 -14.60
CA TYR A 6 -31.92 -3.14 -14.26
C TYR A 6 -31.02 -2.51 -15.33
N LYS A 7 -31.35 -2.74 -16.63
CA LYS A 7 -30.63 -2.09 -17.74
C LYS A 7 -30.73 -0.57 -17.67
N ASN A 8 -31.92 -0.06 -17.35
CA ASN A 8 -32.15 1.38 -17.23
C ASN A 8 -31.36 1.98 -16.06
N LEU A 9 -31.34 1.31 -14.89
CA LEU A 9 -30.57 1.75 -13.72
C LEU A 9 -29.06 1.80 -14.03
N LEU A 10 -28.53 0.76 -14.66
CA LEU A 10 -27.10 0.72 -15.08
C LEU A 10 -26.78 1.80 -16.12
N ALA A 11 -27.64 2.01 -17.11
CA ALA A 11 -27.44 3.04 -18.13
C ALA A 11 -27.48 4.46 -17.52
N ASN A 12 -28.38 4.70 -16.57
CA ASN A 12 -28.47 5.97 -15.87
C ASN A 12 -27.18 6.25 -15.07
N GLU A 13 -26.66 5.26 -14.34
CA GLU A 13 -25.41 5.43 -13.58
C GLU A 13 -24.22 5.69 -14.50
N LEU A 14 -24.08 4.94 -15.61
CA LEU A 14 -23.04 5.19 -16.61
C LEU A 14 -23.16 6.59 -17.22
N THR A 15 -24.38 7.05 -17.50
CA THR A 15 -24.63 8.40 -18.02
C THR A 15 -24.20 9.47 -17.02
N LYS A 16 -24.52 9.28 -15.73
CA LYS A 16 -24.07 10.15 -14.64
C LYS A 16 -22.56 10.25 -14.58
N ILE A 17 -21.86 9.09 -14.55
CA ILE A 17 -20.39 9.02 -14.51
C ILE A 17 -19.75 9.73 -15.70
N LYS A 18 -20.35 9.60 -16.90
CA LYS A 18 -19.88 10.30 -18.11
C LYS A 18 -20.10 11.82 -18.04
N LYS A 19 -21.25 12.27 -17.54
CA LYS A 19 -21.54 13.70 -17.33
C LYS A 19 -20.60 14.35 -16.30
N GLU A 20 -20.18 13.60 -15.30
CA GLU A 20 -19.24 14.02 -14.28
C GLU A 20 -17.75 13.91 -14.70
N ASN A 21 -17.48 13.55 -15.95
CA ASN A 21 -16.14 13.32 -16.49
C ASN A 21 -15.31 12.27 -15.70
N ARG A 22 -15.97 11.34 -15.03
CA ARG A 22 -15.34 10.26 -14.23
C ARG A 22 -15.27 8.93 -15.01
N TYR A 23 -15.80 8.86 -16.23
CA TYR A 23 -15.74 7.63 -17.02
C TYR A 23 -14.32 7.35 -17.49
N ARG A 24 -13.82 6.17 -17.17
CA ARG A 24 -12.44 5.75 -17.46
C ARG A 24 -12.40 4.79 -18.64
N ILE A 25 -11.47 5.00 -19.56
CA ILE A 25 -11.18 4.10 -20.68
C ILE A 25 -9.85 3.42 -20.40
N PHE A 26 -9.85 2.08 -20.43
CA PHE A 26 -8.64 1.29 -20.25
C PHE A 26 -7.93 1.12 -21.59
N ASN A 27 -6.64 1.47 -21.61
CA ASN A 27 -5.82 1.37 -22.81
C ASN A 27 -5.01 0.07 -22.77
N GLU A 28 -5.09 -0.74 -23.83
CA GLU A 28 -4.20 -1.86 -24.01
C GLU A 28 -2.79 -1.35 -24.36
N ILE A 29 -1.80 -1.70 -23.53
CA ILE A 29 -0.43 -1.23 -23.66
C ILE A 29 0.51 -2.44 -23.70
N LYS A 30 1.31 -2.52 -24.77
CA LYS A 30 2.44 -3.46 -24.86
C LYS A 30 3.70 -2.76 -24.38
N LYS A 31 4.23 -3.20 -23.25
CA LYS A 31 5.51 -2.76 -22.67
C LYS A 31 6.61 -3.73 -23.08
N ASP A 32 7.78 -3.22 -23.40
CA ASP A 32 9.00 -3.99 -23.69
C ASP A 32 10.19 -3.38 -22.95
N ASP A 33 11.41 -3.74 -23.35
CA ASP A 33 12.64 -3.26 -22.71
C ASP A 33 12.93 -1.77 -22.95
N SER A 34 12.22 -1.12 -23.85
CA SER A 34 12.35 0.31 -24.13
C SER A 34 11.52 1.21 -23.19
N PHE A 35 10.82 0.65 -22.19
CA PHE A 35 10.06 1.43 -21.23
C PHE A 35 10.89 2.62 -20.68
N PRO A 36 10.36 3.85 -20.63
CA PRO A 36 8.95 4.27 -20.71
C PRO A 36 8.35 4.39 -22.12
N LEU A 37 9.08 4.11 -23.20
CA LEU A 37 8.49 3.91 -24.50
C LEU A 37 7.67 2.62 -24.51
N ALA A 38 6.50 2.66 -25.13
CA ALA A 38 5.59 1.54 -25.17
C ALA A 38 4.69 1.65 -26.41
N LYS A 39 3.90 0.62 -26.67
CA LYS A 39 2.95 0.62 -27.78
C LYS A 39 1.52 0.52 -27.26
N LYS A 40 0.66 1.44 -27.66
CA LYS A 40 -0.77 1.43 -27.38
C LYS A 40 -1.55 0.83 -28.53
N ALA A 41 -2.45 -0.10 -28.25
CA ALA A 41 -3.38 -0.63 -29.24
C ALA A 41 -4.35 0.47 -29.72
N TYR A 42 -4.49 0.60 -31.05
CA TYR A 42 -5.43 1.51 -31.70
C TYR A 42 -6.05 0.81 -32.90
N LYS A 43 -7.31 0.40 -32.78
CA LYS A 43 -7.96 -0.49 -33.75
C LYS A 43 -7.11 -1.75 -33.97
N ASN A 44 -6.71 -2.07 -35.17
CA ASN A 44 -5.90 -3.26 -35.50
C ASN A 44 -4.38 -2.95 -35.61
N LYS A 45 -3.91 -1.83 -35.08
CA LYS A 45 -2.50 -1.41 -35.14
C LYS A 45 -2.02 -0.96 -33.77
N PHE A 46 -0.70 -0.94 -33.59
CA PHE A 46 -0.05 -0.35 -32.44
C PHE A 46 0.56 0.99 -32.82
N LYS A 47 0.43 1.99 -31.91
CA LYS A 47 1.11 3.28 -32.01
C LYS A 47 2.10 3.42 -30.89
N ASP A 48 3.27 3.96 -31.19
CA ASP A 48 4.28 4.27 -30.16
C ASP A 48 3.77 5.41 -29.27
N ILE A 49 3.98 5.25 -27.98
CA ILE A 49 3.61 6.21 -26.93
C ILE A 49 4.74 6.30 -25.91
N LEU A 50 4.78 7.44 -25.21
CA LEU A 50 5.60 7.63 -24.02
C LEU A 50 4.70 7.56 -22.79
N ILE A 51 5.02 6.71 -21.83
CA ILE A 51 4.26 6.54 -20.58
C ILE A 51 4.81 7.50 -19.53
N TRP A 52 3.99 8.48 -19.14
CA TRP A 52 4.26 9.43 -18.08
C TRP A 52 3.65 9.06 -16.74
N CYS A 53 2.69 8.11 -16.72
CA CYS A 53 2.00 7.66 -15.52
C CYS A 53 2.30 6.18 -15.25
N SER A 54 3.10 5.91 -14.24
CA SER A 54 3.40 4.55 -13.78
C SER A 54 3.63 4.54 -12.28
N ASN A 55 3.18 3.47 -11.61
CA ASN A 55 3.51 3.22 -10.21
C ASN A 55 4.80 2.41 -10.03
N ASP A 56 5.43 1.96 -11.11
CA ASP A 56 6.74 1.31 -11.07
C ASP A 56 7.83 2.38 -10.99
N TYR A 57 7.94 3.02 -9.81
CA TYR A 57 8.73 4.23 -9.59
C TYR A 57 10.22 4.08 -9.88
N LEU A 58 10.75 2.88 -9.69
CA LEU A 58 12.17 2.57 -9.85
C LEU A 58 12.45 1.60 -11.00
N GLY A 59 11.42 1.24 -11.79
CA GLY A 59 11.56 0.27 -12.90
C GLY A 59 11.85 -1.16 -12.45
N MET A 60 11.54 -1.50 -11.20
CA MET A 60 11.86 -2.81 -10.63
C MET A 60 11.07 -3.95 -11.26
N SER A 61 9.93 -3.68 -11.93
CA SER A 61 9.19 -4.72 -12.67
C SER A 61 10.02 -5.36 -13.80
N ARG A 62 11.12 -4.73 -14.22
CA ARG A 62 12.03 -5.22 -15.23
C ARG A 62 13.45 -5.47 -14.72
N ASN A 63 13.63 -5.47 -13.40
CA ASN A 63 14.92 -5.76 -12.79
C ASN A 63 15.38 -7.18 -13.13
N LYS A 64 16.61 -7.34 -13.65
CA LYS A 64 17.15 -8.62 -14.11
C LYS A 64 17.25 -9.66 -12.98
N LEU A 65 17.59 -9.24 -11.76
CA LEU A 65 17.67 -10.14 -10.60
C LEU A 65 16.27 -10.67 -10.24
N SER A 66 15.27 -9.79 -10.19
CA SER A 66 13.87 -10.16 -9.86
C SER A 66 13.30 -11.10 -10.92
N ILE A 67 13.55 -10.85 -12.22
CA ILE A 67 13.14 -11.72 -13.32
C ILE A 67 13.84 -13.08 -13.23
N LYS A 68 15.16 -13.11 -12.96
CA LYS A 68 15.91 -14.35 -12.81
C LYS A 68 15.34 -15.22 -11.70
N ARG A 69 15.17 -14.64 -10.49
CA ARG A 69 14.60 -15.36 -9.34
C ARG A 69 13.15 -15.83 -9.57
N ALA A 70 12.35 -15.04 -10.31
CA ALA A 70 11.01 -15.46 -10.71
C ALA A 70 11.02 -16.72 -11.56
N LYS A 71 11.93 -16.81 -12.54
CA LYS A 71 12.09 -17.98 -13.42
C LYS A 71 12.52 -19.21 -12.63
N GLU A 72 13.54 -19.09 -11.79
CA GLU A 72 14.00 -20.17 -10.92
C GLU A 72 12.91 -20.66 -9.96
N CYS A 73 12.13 -19.73 -9.41
CA CYS A 73 11.00 -20.05 -8.53
C CYS A 73 9.87 -20.74 -9.30
N LEU A 74 9.60 -20.33 -10.53
CA LEU A 74 8.60 -20.95 -11.40
C LEU A 74 8.92 -22.41 -11.67
N ASP A 75 10.20 -22.72 -11.95
CA ASP A 75 10.65 -24.08 -12.21
C ASP A 75 10.53 -24.98 -10.97
N ASN A 76 10.75 -24.44 -9.77
CA ASN A 76 10.74 -25.20 -8.52
C ASN A 76 9.38 -25.30 -7.83
N TYR A 77 8.53 -24.30 -7.96
CA TYR A 77 7.26 -24.17 -7.21
C TYR A 77 6.01 -24.13 -8.09
N GLY A 78 6.16 -23.97 -9.41
CA GLY A 78 5.03 -23.78 -10.32
C GLY A 78 4.42 -22.38 -10.26
N ILE A 79 3.25 -22.23 -10.88
CA ILE A 79 2.60 -20.92 -11.11
C ILE A 79 1.79 -20.46 -9.90
N GLY A 80 1.05 -21.34 -9.26
CA GLY A 80 0.01 -21.00 -8.30
C GLY A 80 0.38 -21.32 -6.86
N SER A 81 -0.31 -20.66 -5.92
CA SER A 81 -0.12 -20.88 -4.48
C SER A 81 -0.85 -22.11 -3.94
N GLY A 82 -1.78 -22.68 -4.71
CA GLY A 82 -2.57 -23.85 -4.31
C GLY A 82 -3.77 -23.57 -3.40
N GLY A 83 -3.91 -22.36 -2.85
CA GLY A 83 -5.06 -22.02 -2.01
C GLY A 83 -4.84 -20.83 -1.08
N THR A 84 -5.71 -20.75 -0.07
CA THR A 84 -5.56 -19.78 1.03
C THR A 84 -4.41 -20.19 1.96
N ARG A 85 -3.98 -19.26 2.82
CA ARG A 85 -2.90 -19.50 3.81
C ARG A 85 -3.15 -20.73 4.70
N ASN A 86 -4.40 -21.01 5.04
CA ASN A 86 -4.79 -22.11 5.94
C ASN A 86 -4.82 -23.49 5.28
N ILE A 87 -4.87 -23.56 3.95
CA ILE A 87 -4.96 -24.84 3.23
C ILE A 87 -3.56 -25.24 2.73
N SER A 88 -3.10 -24.64 1.64
CA SER A 88 -1.81 -24.94 1.01
C SER A 88 -1.06 -23.71 0.52
N GLY A 89 -1.64 -22.51 0.71
CA GLY A 89 -1.09 -21.26 0.23
C GLY A 89 0.06 -20.70 1.08
N THR A 90 0.45 -21.34 2.19
CA THR A 90 1.62 -20.95 2.99
C THR A 90 2.84 -21.69 2.47
N HIS A 91 3.43 -21.17 1.40
CA HIS A 91 4.63 -21.72 0.77
C HIS A 91 5.90 -20.97 1.19
N SER A 92 7.06 -21.64 1.11
CA SER A 92 8.34 -21.12 1.60
C SER A 92 8.74 -19.75 1.04
N PRO A 93 8.61 -19.43 -0.28
CA PRO A 93 8.88 -18.08 -0.77
C PRO A 93 8.07 -16.99 -0.09
N LEU A 94 6.80 -17.26 0.26
CA LEU A 94 5.94 -16.28 0.93
C LEU A 94 6.33 -16.06 2.39
N VAL A 95 6.66 -17.12 3.11
CA VAL A 95 7.13 -17.04 4.51
C VAL A 95 8.42 -16.20 4.55
N ARG A 96 9.38 -16.51 3.67
CA ARG A 96 10.63 -15.73 3.57
C ARG A 96 10.40 -14.27 3.19
N LEU A 97 9.37 -13.98 2.37
CA LEU A 97 9.01 -12.60 2.05
C LEU A 97 8.50 -11.86 3.30
N GLU A 98 7.68 -12.51 4.12
CA GLU A 98 7.19 -11.93 5.38
C GLU A 98 8.35 -11.66 6.34
N ASP A 99 9.32 -12.56 6.44
CA ASP A 99 10.53 -12.35 7.25
C ASP A 99 11.38 -11.17 6.73
N ASP A 100 11.58 -11.07 5.42
CA ASP A 100 12.33 -9.97 4.80
C ASP A 100 11.64 -8.62 5.02
N LEU A 101 10.30 -8.57 4.98
CA LEU A 101 9.51 -7.36 5.24
C LEU A 101 9.53 -6.96 6.72
N ALA A 102 9.42 -7.92 7.64
CA ALA A 102 9.56 -7.67 9.07
C ALA A 102 10.93 -7.06 9.38
N ASN A 103 11.99 -7.66 8.84
CA ASN A 103 13.37 -7.17 8.99
C ASN A 103 13.57 -5.77 8.35
N LEU A 104 12.95 -5.49 7.21
CA LEU A 104 13.03 -4.17 6.55
C LEU A 104 12.49 -3.07 7.46
N HIS A 105 11.38 -3.34 8.16
CA HIS A 105 10.71 -2.38 9.02
C HIS A 105 11.13 -2.44 10.50
N CYS A 106 12.12 -3.25 10.86
CA CYS A 106 12.52 -3.48 12.25
C CYS A 106 11.35 -3.93 13.13
N LYS A 107 10.46 -4.77 12.59
CA LYS A 107 9.30 -5.33 13.26
C LYS A 107 9.48 -6.83 13.52
N GLN A 108 8.68 -7.37 14.44
CA GLN A 108 8.75 -8.79 14.79
C GLN A 108 8.20 -9.69 13.71
N LYS A 109 7.11 -9.24 13.04
CA LYS A 109 6.43 -10.00 11.96
C LYS A 109 5.89 -9.09 10.86
N ALA A 110 5.61 -9.72 9.72
CA ALA A 110 4.83 -9.12 8.64
C ALA A 110 3.79 -10.12 8.13
N LEU A 111 2.71 -9.62 7.53
CA LEU A 111 1.70 -10.39 6.83
C LEU A 111 1.52 -9.86 5.43
N VAL A 112 1.56 -10.73 4.43
CA VAL A 112 1.40 -10.38 3.02
C VAL A 112 -0.03 -10.64 2.55
N PHE A 113 -0.62 -9.62 1.93
CA PHE A 113 -1.96 -9.59 1.34
C PHE A 113 -1.87 -9.51 -0.19
N THR A 114 -2.97 -9.77 -0.88
CA THR A 114 -3.03 -9.72 -2.35
C THR A 114 -2.82 -8.33 -2.95
N SER A 115 -3.06 -7.27 -2.19
CA SER A 115 -2.79 -5.88 -2.59
C SER A 115 -2.69 -4.96 -1.36
N GLY A 116 -2.12 -3.76 -1.53
CA GLY A 116 -2.14 -2.71 -0.51
C GLY A 116 -3.56 -2.28 -0.14
N TYR A 117 -4.49 -2.30 -1.10
CA TYR A 117 -5.90 -2.02 -0.85
C TYR A 117 -6.49 -3.03 0.15
N VAL A 118 -6.30 -4.33 -0.11
CA VAL A 118 -6.79 -5.42 0.75
C VAL A 118 -6.10 -5.39 2.11
N ALA A 119 -4.80 -5.06 2.17
CA ALA A 119 -4.07 -4.90 3.43
C ALA A 119 -4.70 -3.83 4.32
N ASN A 120 -4.96 -2.63 3.79
CA ASN A 120 -5.64 -1.55 4.52
C ASN A 120 -7.04 -1.95 4.95
N GLU A 121 -7.89 -2.35 4.00
CA GLU A 121 -9.29 -2.65 4.27
C GLU A 121 -9.46 -3.77 5.31
N SER A 122 -8.68 -4.84 5.16
CA SER A 122 -8.80 -6.03 6.02
C SER A 122 -8.22 -5.78 7.41
N THR A 123 -7.06 -5.11 7.50
CA THR A 123 -6.41 -4.84 8.78
C THR A 123 -7.21 -3.85 9.60
N ILE A 124 -7.64 -2.71 9.01
CA ILE A 124 -8.42 -1.70 9.71
C ILE A 124 -9.77 -2.29 10.17
N GLY A 125 -10.43 -3.07 9.29
CA GLY A 125 -11.66 -3.77 9.65
C GLY A 125 -11.48 -4.77 10.79
N ALA A 126 -10.37 -5.51 10.83
CA ALA A 126 -10.05 -6.44 11.92
C ALA A 126 -9.76 -5.68 13.22
N LEU A 127 -8.94 -4.62 13.18
CA LEU A 127 -8.63 -3.81 14.37
C LEU A 127 -9.88 -3.27 15.04
N THR A 128 -10.83 -2.73 14.27
CA THR A 128 -12.10 -2.20 14.81
C THR A 128 -13.04 -3.28 15.36
N THR A 129 -12.84 -4.53 14.97
CA THR A 129 -13.54 -5.68 15.55
C THR A 129 -12.89 -6.14 16.84
N ILE A 130 -11.55 -6.14 16.89
CA ILE A 130 -10.74 -6.58 18.05
C ILE A 130 -10.80 -5.52 19.16
N PHE A 131 -10.57 -4.26 18.82
CA PHE A 131 -10.63 -3.15 19.77
C PHE A 131 -12.06 -2.64 19.89
N LYS A 132 -12.87 -3.36 20.66
CA LYS A 132 -14.27 -2.98 20.93
C LYS A 132 -14.34 -1.54 21.43
N ASP A 133 -15.36 -0.81 21.00
CA ASP A 133 -15.58 0.61 21.31
C ASP A 133 -14.43 1.56 20.91
N SER A 134 -13.55 1.11 20.03
CA SER A 134 -12.48 1.98 19.53
C SER A 134 -13.01 3.16 18.72
N ILE A 135 -12.27 4.26 18.79
CA ILE A 135 -12.49 5.44 17.95
C ILE A 135 -11.32 5.55 16.95
N ILE A 136 -11.66 5.83 15.69
CA ILE A 136 -10.68 6.10 14.66
C ILE A 136 -10.48 7.60 14.48
N PHE A 137 -9.22 8.03 14.44
CA PHE A 137 -8.78 9.35 14.02
C PHE A 137 -8.12 9.22 12.65
N SER A 138 -8.77 9.72 11.60
CA SER A 138 -8.31 9.57 10.22
C SER A 138 -7.96 10.92 9.63
N ASP A 139 -6.78 11.04 9.00
CA ASP A 139 -6.46 12.20 8.17
C ASP A 139 -7.46 12.33 7.02
N GLU A 140 -7.89 13.55 6.71
CA GLU A 140 -8.91 13.83 5.68
C GLU A 140 -8.50 13.40 4.27
N LYS A 141 -7.18 13.31 3.99
CA LYS A 141 -6.63 12.92 2.69
C LYS A 141 -6.31 11.43 2.57
N ASN A 142 -6.63 10.64 3.57
CA ASN A 142 -6.38 9.21 3.55
C ASN A 142 -6.97 8.52 2.31
N HIS A 143 -6.23 7.55 1.78
CA HIS A 143 -6.58 6.78 0.59
C HIS A 143 -7.92 6.03 0.73
N ALA A 144 -8.58 5.82 -0.41
CA ALA A 144 -9.87 5.14 -0.50
C ALA A 144 -9.91 3.75 0.19
N SER A 145 -8.79 3.03 0.22
CA SER A 145 -8.69 1.72 0.90
C SER A 145 -8.78 1.84 2.42
N ILE A 146 -8.21 2.90 3.00
CA ILE A 146 -8.32 3.23 4.42
C ILE A 146 -9.78 3.58 4.73
N ILE A 147 -10.38 4.46 3.92
CA ILE A 147 -11.80 4.83 4.06
C ILE A 147 -12.71 3.60 3.95
N SER A 148 -12.41 2.65 3.06
CA SER A 148 -13.14 1.39 2.93
C SER A 148 -13.04 0.54 4.20
N GLY A 149 -11.83 0.41 4.75
CA GLY A 149 -11.60 -0.32 6.00
C GLY A 149 -12.34 0.29 7.19
N ILE A 150 -12.33 1.63 7.30
CA ILE A 150 -13.07 2.37 8.34
C ILE A 150 -14.59 2.17 8.22
N LYS A 151 -15.11 2.12 6.99
CA LYS A 151 -16.55 1.94 6.73
C LYS A 151 -17.02 0.49 6.94
N LYS A 152 -16.12 -0.47 7.00
CA LYS A 152 -16.47 -1.90 7.11
C LYS A 152 -17.24 -2.23 8.39
N ASN A 153 -16.92 -1.53 9.46
CA ASN A 153 -17.58 -1.65 10.75
C ASN A 153 -18.19 -0.30 11.16
N LYS A 154 -19.23 -0.35 11.99
CA LYS A 154 -19.85 0.86 12.57
C LYS A 154 -19.04 1.33 13.78
N CYS A 155 -17.83 1.84 13.56
CA CYS A 155 -17.03 2.47 14.60
C CYS A 155 -17.17 4.00 14.57
N GLU A 156 -17.06 4.62 15.73
CA GLU A 156 -16.96 6.07 15.84
C GLU A 156 -15.66 6.56 15.21
N LYS A 157 -15.69 7.74 14.59
CA LYS A 157 -14.53 8.30 13.92
C LYS A 157 -14.53 9.81 13.95
N TYR A 158 -13.35 10.37 14.06
CA TYR A 158 -13.03 11.76 13.82
C TYR A 158 -12.13 11.87 12.59
N ILE A 159 -12.49 12.78 11.69
CA ILE A 159 -11.62 13.14 10.55
C ILE A 159 -10.91 14.42 10.96
N PHE A 160 -9.59 14.40 11.00
CA PHE A 160 -8.80 15.59 11.30
C PHE A 160 -8.25 16.22 10.01
N ASN A 161 -8.06 17.54 10.05
CA ASN A 161 -7.53 18.30 8.93
C ASN A 161 -6.10 17.82 8.59
N HIS A 162 -5.78 17.78 7.30
CA HIS A 162 -4.53 17.23 6.82
C HIS A 162 -3.30 17.89 7.49
N ASN A 163 -2.47 17.08 8.12
CA ASN A 163 -1.26 17.50 8.83
C ASN A 163 -1.48 18.57 9.93
N ASP A 164 -2.71 18.71 10.44
CA ASP A 164 -3.03 19.65 11.52
C ASP A 164 -3.00 18.93 12.88
N MET A 165 -1.84 19.02 13.54
CA MET A 165 -1.64 18.39 14.85
C MET A 165 -2.45 19.05 15.95
N ILE A 166 -2.83 20.32 15.80
CA ILE A 166 -3.69 21.04 16.76
C ILE A 166 -5.12 20.48 16.65
N ASP A 167 -5.64 20.33 15.43
CA ASP A 167 -6.96 19.75 15.21
C ASP A 167 -7.04 18.30 15.67
N LEU A 168 -5.99 17.50 15.38
CA LEU A 168 -5.88 16.12 15.88
C LEU A 168 -5.88 16.08 17.42
N GLU A 169 -5.08 16.92 18.07
CA GLU A 169 -4.99 16.97 19.53
C GLU A 169 -6.32 17.40 20.18
N ASN A 170 -6.99 18.42 19.61
CA ASN A 170 -8.31 18.85 20.08
C ASN A 170 -9.32 17.70 20.03
N LYS A 171 -9.30 16.90 18.95
CA LYS A 171 -10.20 15.74 18.81
C LYS A 171 -9.83 14.60 19.77
N LEU A 172 -8.54 14.31 19.95
CA LEU A 172 -8.07 13.29 20.91
C LEU A 172 -8.45 13.63 22.36
N SER A 173 -8.38 14.90 22.73
CA SER A 173 -8.70 15.38 24.08
C SER A 173 -10.17 15.22 24.48
N LEU A 174 -11.08 15.05 23.51
CA LEU A 174 -12.51 14.79 23.76
C LEU A 174 -12.79 13.35 24.19
N VAL A 175 -11.80 12.46 24.09
CA VAL A 175 -12.00 11.02 24.30
C VAL A 175 -11.30 10.58 25.56
N ASP A 176 -12.00 9.78 26.39
CA ASP A 176 -11.43 9.19 27.59
C ASP A 176 -10.08 8.50 27.31
N ILE A 177 -9.09 8.70 28.17
CA ILE A 177 -7.74 8.19 27.99
C ILE A 177 -7.69 6.66 27.89
N ASN A 178 -8.61 5.97 28.57
CA ASN A 178 -8.69 4.51 28.61
C ASN A 178 -9.49 3.92 27.44
N ARG A 179 -10.22 4.74 26.69
CA ARG A 179 -10.95 4.28 25.52
C ARG A 179 -9.98 3.99 24.37
N PRO A 180 -10.03 2.82 23.71
CA PRO A 180 -9.14 2.51 22.59
C PRO A 180 -9.25 3.52 21.44
N LYS A 181 -8.13 4.02 20.96
CA LYS A 181 -8.01 5.01 19.88
C LYS A 181 -7.06 4.49 18.83
N ILE A 182 -7.38 4.72 17.55
CA ILE A 182 -6.52 4.36 16.43
C ILE A 182 -6.31 5.61 15.56
N ILE A 183 -5.06 6.06 15.41
CA ILE A 183 -4.71 7.15 14.50
C ILE A 183 -4.23 6.52 13.20
N ILE A 184 -4.89 6.86 12.08
CA ILE A 184 -4.62 6.32 10.74
C ILE A 184 -4.24 7.45 9.80
N PHE A 185 -3.08 7.33 9.17
CA PHE A 185 -2.52 8.37 8.31
C PHE A 185 -1.58 7.77 7.26
N GLU A 186 -1.21 8.55 6.23
CA GLU A 186 -0.20 8.18 5.25
C GLU A 186 1.11 8.92 5.50
N SER A 187 2.23 8.29 5.21
CA SER A 187 3.53 8.96 5.27
C SER A 187 3.78 9.86 4.07
N ILE A 188 3.29 9.46 2.90
CA ILE A 188 3.25 10.27 1.66
C ILE A 188 1.89 10.10 1.03
N TYR A 189 1.19 11.20 0.85
CA TYR A 189 -0.15 11.24 0.30
C TYR A 189 -0.14 11.19 -1.23
N SER A 190 -0.96 10.30 -1.79
CA SER A 190 -0.93 9.93 -3.21
C SER A 190 -1.26 11.07 -4.17
N MET A 191 -2.13 11.99 -3.78
CA MET A 191 -2.72 12.98 -4.70
C MET A 191 -1.89 14.26 -4.84
N ASP A 192 -1.16 14.65 -3.79
CA ASP A 192 -0.39 15.90 -3.78
C ASP A 192 1.09 15.71 -3.38
N GLY A 193 1.45 14.51 -2.96
CA GLY A 193 2.82 14.18 -2.54
C GLY A 193 3.24 14.85 -1.23
N SER A 194 2.30 15.36 -0.45
CA SER A 194 2.58 15.90 0.89
C SER A 194 3.11 14.80 1.82
N ILE A 195 3.99 15.17 2.73
CA ILE A 195 4.56 14.26 3.73
C ILE A 195 3.79 14.42 5.03
N GLY A 196 3.34 13.30 5.61
CA GLY A 196 2.67 13.28 6.90
C GLY A 196 3.59 13.71 8.05
N ASP A 197 3.06 14.37 9.06
CA ASP A 197 3.80 14.69 10.28
C ASP A 197 3.86 13.48 11.22
N LEU A 198 4.71 12.51 10.87
CA LEU A 198 4.89 11.29 11.66
C LEU A 198 5.35 11.58 13.09
N ALA A 199 6.21 12.58 13.26
CA ALA A 199 6.76 12.93 14.59
C ALA A 199 5.67 13.52 15.49
N GLY A 200 4.87 14.44 14.96
CA GLY A 200 3.73 15.01 15.67
C GLY A 200 2.70 13.95 16.06
N ILE A 201 2.35 13.07 15.12
CA ILE A 201 1.40 11.97 15.38
C ILE A 201 1.95 10.99 16.44
N VAL A 202 3.22 10.59 16.37
CA VAL A 202 3.84 9.72 17.38
C VAL A 202 3.85 10.38 18.77
N ASN A 203 4.10 11.68 18.86
CA ASN A 203 4.03 12.40 20.13
C ASN A 203 2.61 12.41 20.71
N LEU A 204 1.62 12.71 19.87
CA LEU A 204 0.21 12.70 20.29
C LEU A 204 -0.28 11.29 20.63
N SER A 205 0.14 10.26 19.89
CA SER A 205 -0.23 8.87 20.20
C SER A 205 0.25 8.45 21.60
N LYS A 206 1.47 8.81 21.98
CA LYS A 206 2.01 8.57 23.33
C LYS A 206 1.24 9.34 24.38
N LYS A 207 0.94 10.62 24.12
CA LYS A 207 0.24 11.50 25.08
C LYS A 207 -1.19 11.01 25.35
N TYR A 208 -1.89 10.51 24.33
CA TYR A 208 -3.30 10.12 24.42
C TYR A 208 -3.53 8.60 24.41
N ASN A 209 -2.48 7.80 24.57
CA ASN A 209 -2.53 6.32 24.56
C ASN A 209 -3.27 5.79 23.30
N ALA A 210 -2.87 6.25 22.13
CA ALA A 210 -3.48 5.88 20.86
C ALA A 210 -2.60 4.93 20.05
N PHE A 211 -3.20 3.93 19.43
CA PHE A 211 -2.58 2.99 18.51
C PHE A 211 -2.37 3.64 17.15
N THR A 212 -1.21 3.44 16.52
CA THR A 212 -0.82 4.10 15.28
C THR A 212 -0.81 3.15 14.09
N TYR A 213 -1.40 3.58 12.99
CA TYR A 213 -1.40 2.89 11.71
C TYR A 213 -0.91 3.83 10.62
N VAL A 214 0.28 3.57 10.08
CA VAL A 214 0.83 4.36 8.95
C VAL A 214 0.76 3.58 7.64
N ASP A 215 0.27 4.22 6.59
CA ASP A 215 0.36 3.76 5.22
C ASP A 215 1.62 4.37 4.57
N GLU A 216 2.62 3.51 4.29
CA GLU A 216 3.90 3.84 3.66
C GLU A 216 3.93 3.47 2.17
N VAL A 217 2.78 3.20 1.56
CA VAL A 217 2.66 2.67 0.18
C VAL A 217 3.40 3.48 -0.86
N HIS A 218 3.47 4.81 -0.69
CA HIS A 218 4.20 5.72 -1.58
C HIS A 218 5.64 5.99 -1.15
N ALA A 219 6.07 5.46 -0.01
CA ALA A 219 7.39 5.73 0.55
C ALA A 219 8.32 4.51 0.56
N VAL A 220 7.78 3.30 0.73
CA VAL A 220 8.58 2.06 0.71
C VAL A 220 9.28 1.87 -0.62
N GLY A 221 10.53 1.44 -0.59
CA GLY A 221 11.43 1.36 -1.73
C GLY A 221 12.05 2.69 -2.15
N MET A 222 11.48 3.83 -1.73
CA MET A 222 11.82 5.19 -2.19
C MET A 222 12.59 6.01 -1.15
N TYR A 223 12.26 5.90 0.11
CA TYR A 223 12.79 6.72 1.20
C TYR A 223 13.43 5.85 2.28
N GLY A 224 14.30 6.47 3.06
CA GLY A 224 15.09 5.79 4.06
C GLY A 224 16.38 5.18 3.51
N LYS A 225 17.30 4.81 4.39
CA LYS A 225 18.62 4.26 4.04
C LYS A 225 18.49 2.92 3.31
N THR A 226 17.59 2.07 3.78
CA THR A 226 17.34 0.73 3.20
C THR A 226 16.12 0.69 2.29
N GLY A 227 15.36 1.80 2.21
CA GLY A 227 14.10 1.87 1.47
C GLY A 227 12.88 1.45 2.29
N ALA A 228 12.95 1.54 3.62
CA ALA A 228 11.83 1.18 4.48
C ALA A 228 10.81 2.32 4.68
N GLY A 229 10.99 3.47 4.03
CA GLY A 229 10.02 4.55 4.02
C GLY A 229 10.39 5.77 4.86
N ILE A 230 9.41 6.61 5.14
CA ILE A 230 9.58 7.85 5.93
C ILE A 230 9.79 7.51 7.41
N SER A 231 9.14 6.48 7.92
CA SER A 231 9.36 6.01 9.30
C SER A 231 10.82 5.64 9.55
N GLU A 232 11.49 4.97 8.61
CA GLU A 232 12.94 4.71 8.67
C GLU A 232 13.74 6.02 8.59
N LYS A 233 13.41 6.89 7.63
CA LYS A 233 14.11 8.16 7.44
C LYS A 233 14.13 9.03 8.70
N LEU A 234 13.06 8.94 9.50
CA LEU A 234 12.90 9.69 10.76
C LEU A 234 13.28 8.88 12.00
N ASN A 235 13.72 7.62 11.88
CA ASN A 235 14.00 6.70 12.98
C ASN A 235 12.79 6.48 13.90
N LEU A 236 11.58 6.44 13.34
CA LEU A 236 10.32 6.28 14.09
C LEU A 236 9.69 4.89 13.97
N GLN A 237 10.31 3.94 13.25
CA GLN A 237 9.74 2.61 13.00
C GLN A 237 9.27 1.91 14.29
N ASN A 238 10.08 1.99 15.35
CA ASN A 238 9.77 1.38 16.64
C ASN A 238 8.67 2.11 17.44
N ASN A 239 8.28 3.30 17.03
CA ASN A 239 7.27 4.11 17.70
C ASN A 239 5.90 4.04 17.01
N ILE A 240 5.79 3.30 15.92
CA ILE A 240 4.57 3.11 15.13
C ILE A 240 4.13 1.66 15.31
N ASP A 241 2.87 1.42 15.61
CA ASP A 241 2.38 0.07 15.89
C ASP A 241 2.24 -0.77 14.62
N ILE A 242 1.62 -0.25 13.58
CA ILE A 242 1.52 -0.93 12.28
C ILE A 242 2.08 -0.05 11.16
N ILE A 243 2.99 -0.63 10.40
CA ILE A 243 3.47 -0.07 9.13
C ILE A 243 2.87 -0.89 8.00
N GLN A 244 2.07 -0.24 7.15
CA GLN A 244 1.51 -0.86 5.96
C GLN A 244 2.30 -0.42 4.72
N GLY A 245 2.50 -1.33 3.78
CA GLY A 245 3.21 -1.05 2.54
C GLY A 245 2.67 -1.84 1.36
N THR A 246 3.27 -1.61 0.20
CA THR A 246 2.91 -2.30 -1.04
C THR A 246 4.12 -2.85 -1.77
N LEU A 247 3.93 -3.98 -2.45
CA LEU A 247 4.88 -4.56 -3.37
C LEU A 247 4.67 -4.05 -4.82
N ALA A 248 3.55 -3.34 -5.06
CA ALA A 248 3.07 -3.02 -6.42
C ALA A 248 3.60 -1.69 -6.97
N LYS A 249 4.41 -0.96 -6.23
CA LYS A 249 4.97 0.33 -6.67
C LYS A 249 6.49 0.24 -6.83
N ALA A 250 7.26 0.79 -5.91
CA ALA A 250 8.72 0.81 -6.04
C ALA A 250 9.35 -0.58 -6.12
N PHE A 251 8.74 -1.61 -5.53
CA PHE A 251 9.23 -3.00 -5.66
C PHE A 251 8.81 -3.68 -6.97
N GLY A 252 7.95 -3.08 -7.78
CA GLY A 252 7.65 -3.48 -9.17
C GLY A 252 6.90 -4.80 -9.35
N THR A 253 6.21 -5.31 -8.31
CA THR A 253 5.46 -6.58 -8.35
C THR A 253 3.96 -6.38 -8.08
N ILE A 254 3.34 -7.24 -7.33
CA ILE A 254 1.96 -7.12 -6.83
C ILE A 254 1.91 -7.62 -5.38
N GLY A 255 1.03 -7.04 -4.60
CA GLY A 255 0.79 -7.39 -3.21
C GLY A 255 0.79 -6.17 -2.31
N GLY A 256 0.34 -6.37 -1.09
CA GLY A 256 0.45 -5.44 0.02
C GLY A 256 0.87 -6.18 1.26
N TYR A 257 1.23 -5.46 2.31
CA TYR A 257 1.63 -6.09 3.56
C TYR A 257 1.40 -5.14 4.74
N ILE A 258 1.40 -5.72 5.92
CA ILE A 258 1.61 -5.00 7.18
C ILE A 258 2.85 -5.56 7.87
N ALA A 259 3.54 -4.72 8.65
CA ALA A 259 4.62 -5.11 9.55
C ALA A 259 4.32 -4.54 10.95
N SER A 260 4.43 -5.38 11.98
CA SER A 260 4.04 -5.06 13.35
C SER A 260 4.66 -6.03 14.34
N ASP A 261 4.23 -5.94 15.60
CA ASP A 261 4.54 -6.92 16.63
C ASP A 261 3.88 -8.26 16.34
N ASP A 262 4.42 -9.32 16.91
CA ASP A 262 3.95 -10.70 16.74
C ASP A 262 2.49 -10.86 17.12
N LEU A 263 2.09 -10.34 18.29
CA LEU A 263 0.71 -10.42 18.79
C LEU A 263 -0.28 -9.73 17.85
N VAL A 264 0.08 -8.56 17.31
CA VAL A 264 -0.78 -7.82 16.37
C VAL A 264 -0.94 -8.60 15.06
N CYS A 265 0.17 -9.10 14.50
CA CYS A 265 0.11 -9.92 13.28
C CYS A 265 -0.69 -11.21 13.51
N ASP A 266 -0.53 -11.88 14.66
CA ASP A 266 -1.28 -13.09 14.98
C ASP A 266 -2.79 -12.84 15.10
N ALA A 267 -3.18 -11.74 15.76
CA ALA A 267 -4.57 -11.33 15.85
C ALA A 267 -5.18 -10.99 14.47
N ILE A 268 -4.45 -10.24 13.64
CA ILE A 268 -4.91 -9.87 12.30
C ILE A 268 -5.04 -11.10 11.39
N ARG A 269 -4.03 -11.99 11.33
CA ARG A 269 -4.11 -13.20 10.49
C ARG A 269 -5.25 -14.12 10.88
N SER A 270 -5.67 -14.08 12.15
CA SER A 270 -6.73 -14.92 12.70
C SER A 270 -8.14 -14.35 12.52
N THR A 271 -8.27 -13.04 12.29
CA THR A 271 -9.56 -12.33 12.24
C THR A 271 -9.86 -11.63 10.92
N ALA A 272 -8.83 -11.23 10.17
CA ALA A 272 -9.01 -10.48 8.93
C ALA A 272 -9.52 -11.38 7.79
N SER A 273 -10.81 -11.28 7.45
CA SER A 273 -11.44 -12.10 6.42
C SER A 273 -10.77 -12.00 5.04
N GLY A 274 -10.30 -10.82 4.67
CA GLY A 274 -9.58 -10.61 3.41
C GLY A 274 -8.16 -11.20 3.39
N PHE A 275 -7.64 -11.63 4.54
CA PHE A 275 -6.42 -12.42 4.64
C PHE A 275 -6.74 -13.93 4.63
N ILE A 276 -7.67 -14.36 5.50
CA ILE A 276 -7.93 -15.78 5.74
C ILE A 276 -8.60 -16.45 4.53
N PHE A 277 -9.58 -15.79 3.91
CA PHE A 277 -10.43 -16.39 2.86
C PHE A 277 -9.98 -16.03 1.44
N THR A 278 -8.78 -15.50 1.28
CA THR A 278 -8.21 -15.13 -0.02
C THR A 278 -7.05 -16.05 -0.37
N THR A 279 -7.01 -16.53 -1.63
CA THR A 279 -5.85 -17.23 -2.19
C THR A 279 -4.60 -16.37 -2.03
N SER A 280 -3.52 -16.93 -1.53
CA SER A 280 -2.26 -16.23 -1.28
C SER A 280 -1.52 -15.87 -2.57
N LEU A 281 -0.52 -15.00 -2.48
CA LEU A 281 0.29 -14.65 -3.64
C LEU A 281 1.00 -15.88 -4.22
N PRO A 282 1.15 -15.96 -5.56
CA PRO A 282 1.94 -17.00 -6.20
C PRO A 282 3.40 -17.01 -5.75
N PRO A 283 4.06 -18.18 -5.65
CA PRO A 283 5.46 -18.29 -5.21
C PRO A 283 6.42 -17.39 -6.00
N LEU A 284 6.29 -17.37 -7.32
CA LEU A 284 7.15 -16.56 -8.19
C LEU A 284 7.01 -15.05 -7.93
N VAL A 285 5.83 -14.58 -7.54
CA VAL A 285 5.59 -13.17 -7.18
C VAL A 285 6.25 -12.85 -5.85
N ALA A 286 6.11 -13.74 -4.87
CA ALA A 286 6.77 -13.59 -3.57
C ALA A 286 8.30 -13.53 -3.72
N GLU A 287 8.89 -14.43 -4.51
CA GLU A 287 10.34 -14.45 -4.72
C GLU A 287 10.83 -13.25 -5.55
N SER A 288 10.04 -12.77 -6.52
CA SER A 288 10.35 -11.52 -7.25
C SER A 288 10.37 -10.31 -6.31
N ALA A 289 9.42 -10.23 -5.40
CA ALA A 289 9.35 -9.15 -4.42
C ALA A 289 10.55 -9.19 -3.47
N ARG A 290 10.93 -10.38 -2.98
CA ARG A 290 12.14 -10.59 -2.17
C ARG A 290 13.40 -10.09 -2.88
N ALA A 291 13.56 -10.48 -4.14
CA ALA A 291 14.69 -10.04 -4.95
C ALA A 291 14.72 -8.50 -5.13
N SER A 292 13.56 -7.88 -5.29
CA SER A 292 13.44 -6.42 -5.38
C SER A 292 13.81 -5.73 -4.07
N ILE A 293 13.34 -6.25 -2.93
CA ILE A 293 13.68 -5.72 -1.60
C ILE A 293 15.19 -5.85 -1.36
N GLU A 294 15.76 -7.00 -1.58
CA GLU A 294 17.21 -7.26 -1.44
C GLU A 294 18.04 -6.30 -2.31
N TYR A 295 17.65 -6.15 -3.58
CA TYR A 295 18.34 -5.25 -4.50
C TYR A 295 18.28 -3.80 -4.02
N LEU A 296 17.10 -3.28 -3.70
CA LEU A 296 16.93 -1.89 -3.27
C LEU A 296 17.54 -1.61 -1.89
N LYS A 297 17.58 -2.59 -0.99
CA LYS A 297 18.25 -2.49 0.30
C LYS A 297 19.76 -2.31 0.15
N SER A 298 20.36 -3.01 -0.83
CA SER A 298 21.81 -3.00 -1.07
C SER A 298 22.27 -1.92 -2.04
N ASN A 299 21.37 -1.37 -2.87
CA ASN A 299 21.69 -0.43 -3.93
C ASN A 299 20.83 0.84 -3.82
N SER A 300 21.45 1.96 -3.49
CA SER A 300 20.79 3.26 -3.39
C SER A 300 20.71 4.03 -4.70
N GLU A 301 21.43 3.62 -5.75
CA GLU A 301 21.58 4.37 -7.00
C GLU A 301 20.25 4.73 -7.66
N LEU A 302 19.31 3.77 -7.73
CA LEU A 302 17.99 4.05 -8.33
C LEU A 302 17.20 5.10 -7.54
N ARG A 303 17.29 5.08 -6.20
CA ARG A 303 16.66 6.09 -5.35
C ARG A 303 17.29 7.46 -5.52
N ILE A 304 18.62 7.52 -5.55
CA ILE A 304 19.37 8.78 -5.78
C ILE A 304 18.99 9.37 -7.13
N LYS A 305 19.06 8.58 -8.19
CA LYS A 305 18.70 9.02 -9.55
C LYS A 305 17.25 9.50 -9.63
N GLN A 306 16.33 8.82 -8.96
CA GLN A 306 14.94 9.24 -8.92
C GLN A 306 14.79 10.60 -8.22
N GLN A 307 15.46 10.82 -7.09
CA GLN A 307 15.43 12.11 -6.38
C GLN A 307 16.04 13.24 -7.21
N GLU A 308 17.13 12.98 -7.93
CA GLU A 308 17.74 13.92 -8.87
C GLU A 308 16.77 14.30 -10.00
N ASN A 309 16.11 13.31 -10.60
CA ASN A 309 15.10 13.53 -11.64
C ASN A 309 13.93 14.37 -11.13
N VAL A 310 13.43 14.11 -9.92
CA VAL A 310 12.36 14.88 -9.27
C VAL A 310 12.81 16.32 -9.06
N LYS A 311 14.02 16.53 -8.52
CA LYS A 311 14.59 17.87 -8.31
C LYS A 311 14.73 18.63 -9.63
N PHE A 312 15.27 17.98 -10.66
CA PHE A 312 15.39 18.55 -11.99
C PHE A 312 14.03 18.96 -12.54
N LEU A 313 13.05 18.05 -12.56
CA LEU A 313 11.72 18.34 -13.09
C LEU A 313 11.02 19.48 -12.34
N LYS A 314 11.07 19.49 -11.00
CA LYS A 314 10.51 20.57 -10.21
C LYS A 314 11.15 21.93 -10.55
N ASN A 315 12.47 21.97 -10.68
CA ASN A 315 13.18 23.19 -11.04
C ASN A 315 12.82 23.69 -12.45
N GLU A 316 12.64 22.77 -13.41
CA GLU A 316 12.22 23.18 -14.77
C GLU A 316 10.78 23.68 -14.78
N LEU A 317 9.86 23.03 -14.08
CA LEU A 317 8.46 23.47 -14.02
C LEU A 317 8.27 24.83 -13.31
N LEU A 318 9.15 25.19 -12.38
CA LEU A 318 9.11 26.50 -11.71
C LEU A 318 9.61 27.65 -12.58
N LYS A 319 10.22 27.39 -13.74
CA LYS A 319 10.68 28.42 -14.69
C LYS A 319 9.56 28.88 -15.65
N HIS A 320 8.45 28.15 -15.68
CA HIS A 320 7.30 28.37 -16.56
C HIS A 320 6.01 28.58 -15.76
#